data_74615ab504c41afb57dd79534912e5ef
#
_entry.id   74615ab504c41afb57dd79534912e5ef
#
_cell.length_a   1.000
_cell.length_b   1.000
_cell.length_c   1.000
_cell.angle_alpha   90.00
_cell.angle_beta   90.00
_cell.angle_gamma   90.00
#
_symmetry.space_group_name_H-M   'P 1'
#
loop_
_entity.id
_entity.type
_entity.pdbx_description
1 polymer ?
#
loop_
_entity_poly.entity_id
_entity_poly.type
_entity_poly.pdbx_seq_one_letter_code
_entity_poly.pdbx_strand_id
1 'polypeptide(L)'
;MLCDLIRSAQADDKKAMMELIDKFSPLFRKYARKLDYEDAYEDIVLFYMEMIRSMDPDRIASQEDGAVVSYINISIINYYNKRVRKMIQHEREVALSDLTEEQKYYVEARAAKPNQIDGLGELGIRELLSEKEYRIIYQIYEEGYTAAEIARISKKSRQSVNQLKHRALKKIADFLKKHSG
;
A
#
# COMPACT_ATOMS: atom_id res chain seq x y z
N MET A 1 -26.89 8.76 -0.49
CA MET A 1 -25.55 8.85 0.15
C MET A 1 -24.80 7.54 -0.07
N LEU A 2 -23.47 7.56 -0.10
CA LEU A 2 -22.67 6.35 -0.38
C LEU A 2 -22.84 5.27 0.70
N CYS A 3 -23.02 5.67 1.96
CA CYS A 3 -23.30 4.74 3.06
C CYS A 3 -24.59 3.94 2.87
N ASP A 4 -25.67 4.57 2.36
CA ASP A 4 -26.94 3.86 2.14
C ASP A 4 -26.79 2.83 1.04
N LEU A 5 -26.04 3.17 -0.03
CA LEU A 5 -25.74 2.25 -1.11
C LEU A 5 -24.90 1.06 -0.62
N ILE A 6 -23.95 1.28 0.30
CA ILE A 6 -23.16 0.22 0.92
C ILE A 6 -24.06 -0.68 1.77
N ARG A 7 -24.95 -0.12 2.60
CA ARG A 7 -25.90 -0.93 3.39
C ARG A 7 -26.82 -1.77 2.52
N SER A 8 -27.32 -1.20 1.41
CA SER A 8 -28.11 -1.96 0.43
C SER A 8 -27.31 -3.11 -0.19
N ALA A 9 -26.06 -2.87 -0.57
CA ALA A 9 -25.19 -3.91 -1.10
C ALA A 9 -24.87 -5.02 -0.07
N GLN A 10 -24.75 -4.66 1.22
CA GLN A 10 -24.60 -5.60 2.33
C GLN A 10 -25.86 -6.44 2.60
N ALA A 11 -27.03 -5.90 2.26
CA ALA A 11 -28.31 -6.61 2.29
C ALA A 11 -28.59 -7.45 1.03
N ASP A 12 -27.54 -7.83 0.28
CA ASP A 12 -27.56 -8.65 -0.93
C ASP A 12 -28.26 -7.98 -2.14
N ASP A 13 -28.42 -6.65 -2.14
CA ASP A 13 -28.88 -5.93 -3.34
C ASP A 13 -27.75 -5.90 -4.39
N LYS A 14 -27.91 -6.76 -5.40
CA LYS A 14 -26.96 -6.88 -6.52
C LYS A 14 -26.83 -5.60 -7.33
N LYS A 15 -27.92 -4.81 -7.46
CA LYS A 15 -27.89 -3.54 -8.20
C LYS A 15 -27.05 -2.50 -7.47
N ALA A 16 -27.22 -2.42 -6.15
CA ALA A 16 -26.41 -1.54 -5.29
C ALA A 16 -24.92 -1.91 -5.36
N MET A 17 -24.60 -3.20 -5.34
CA MET A 17 -23.21 -3.67 -5.49
C MET A 17 -22.62 -3.32 -6.86
N MET A 18 -23.38 -3.51 -7.93
CA MET A 18 -22.95 -3.14 -9.29
C MET A 18 -22.71 -1.64 -9.41
N GLU A 19 -23.60 -0.81 -8.87
CA GLU A 19 -23.43 0.65 -8.87
C GLU A 19 -22.17 1.07 -8.12
N LEU A 20 -21.85 0.42 -6.99
CA LEU A 20 -20.61 0.65 -6.25
C LEU A 20 -19.38 0.27 -7.07
N ILE A 21 -19.41 -0.88 -7.75
CA ILE A 21 -18.32 -1.33 -8.63
C ILE A 21 -18.10 -0.32 -9.75
N ASP A 22 -19.15 0.14 -10.40
CA ASP A 22 -19.06 1.10 -11.49
C ASP A 22 -18.48 2.44 -11.05
N LYS A 23 -18.91 2.95 -9.89
CA LYS A 23 -18.37 4.20 -9.30
C LYS A 23 -16.86 4.13 -9.05
N PHE A 24 -16.34 2.98 -8.61
CA PHE A 24 -14.92 2.80 -8.28
C PHE A 24 -14.11 2.12 -9.39
N SER A 25 -14.73 1.74 -10.52
CA SER A 25 -14.06 1.08 -11.64
C SER A 25 -12.84 1.84 -12.18
N PRO A 26 -12.81 3.19 -12.26
CA PRO A 26 -11.60 3.91 -12.67
C PRO A 26 -10.41 3.67 -11.73
N LEU A 27 -10.68 3.55 -10.43
CA LEU A 27 -9.66 3.24 -9.43
C LEU A 27 -9.13 1.82 -9.60
N PHE A 28 -10.04 0.85 -9.84
CA PHE A 28 -9.66 -0.55 -10.05
C PHE A 28 -8.79 -0.70 -11.30
N ARG A 29 -9.19 -0.10 -12.43
CA ARG A 29 -8.41 -0.10 -13.68
C ARG A 29 -7.02 0.51 -13.51
N LYS A 30 -6.92 1.59 -12.71
CA LYS A 30 -5.62 2.23 -12.42
C LYS A 30 -4.65 1.25 -11.75
N TYR A 31 -5.11 0.50 -10.74
CA TYR A 31 -4.26 -0.41 -9.99
C TYR A 31 -4.08 -1.76 -10.68
N ALA A 32 -5.08 -2.25 -11.43
CA ALA A 32 -4.95 -3.43 -12.27
C ALA A 32 -3.83 -3.27 -13.31
N ARG A 33 -3.80 -2.13 -14.02
CA ARG A 33 -2.70 -1.82 -14.97
C ARG A 33 -1.31 -1.79 -14.33
N LYS A 34 -1.23 -1.44 -13.04
CA LYS A 34 0.05 -1.41 -12.31
C LYS A 34 0.47 -2.79 -11.81
N LEU A 35 -0.46 -3.70 -11.61
CA LEU A 35 -0.18 -5.09 -11.22
C LEU A 35 0.28 -5.93 -12.41
N ASP A 36 -0.14 -5.57 -13.63
CA ASP A 36 0.32 -6.10 -14.92
C ASP A 36 0.23 -7.64 -15.04
N TYR A 37 -0.89 -8.21 -14.55
CA TYR A 37 -1.26 -9.60 -14.82
C TYR A 37 -2.74 -9.69 -15.23
N GLU A 38 -3.11 -10.79 -15.94
CA GLU A 38 -4.37 -10.95 -16.67
C GLU A 38 -5.60 -10.72 -15.80
N ASP A 39 -5.69 -11.36 -14.63
CA ASP A 39 -6.85 -11.32 -13.74
C ASP A 39 -6.77 -10.20 -12.67
N ALA A 40 -5.89 -9.20 -12.86
CA ALA A 40 -5.64 -8.16 -11.84
C ALA A 40 -6.88 -7.32 -11.54
N TYR A 41 -7.70 -7.06 -12.56
CA TYR A 41 -8.94 -6.28 -12.40
C TYR A 41 -9.99 -7.06 -11.60
N GLU A 42 -10.20 -8.30 -11.95
CA GLU A 42 -11.14 -9.23 -11.31
C GLU A 42 -10.77 -9.47 -9.85
N ASP A 43 -9.50 -9.67 -9.57
CA ASP A 43 -8.97 -9.81 -8.21
C ASP A 43 -9.23 -8.56 -7.35
N ILE A 44 -9.07 -7.36 -7.91
CA ILE A 44 -9.36 -6.11 -7.20
C ILE A 44 -10.86 -5.96 -6.95
N VAL A 45 -11.69 -6.29 -7.95
CA VAL A 45 -13.17 -6.25 -7.82
C VAL A 45 -13.64 -7.25 -6.75
N LEU A 46 -13.10 -8.47 -6.76
CA LEU A 46 -13.43 -9.48 -5.75
C LEU A 46 -13.05 -8.99 -4.34
N PHE A 47 -11.82 -8.50 -4.16
CA PHE A 47 -11.38 -7.90 -2.90
C PHE A 47 -12.31 -6.76 -2.46
N TYR A 48 -12.71 -5.90 -3.39
CA TYR A 48 -13.61 -4.79 -3.12
C TYR A 48 -14.98 -5.27 -2.64
N MET A 49 -15.57 -6.28 -3.30
CA MET A 49 -16.86 -6.87 -2.90
C MET A 49 -16.78 -7.47 -1.48
N GLU A 50 -15.72 -8.21 -1.15
CA GLU A 50 -15.48 -8.77 0.17
C GLU A 50 -15.33 -7.67 1.23
N MET A 51 -14.59 -6.62 0.89
CA MET A 51 -14.40 -5.46 1.76
C MET A 51 -15.74 -4.75 2.04
N ILE A 52 -16.56 -4.49 1.01
CA ILE A 52 -17.87 -3.86 1.18
C ILE A 52 -18.78 -4.72 2.08
N ARG A 53 -18.78 -6.05 1.90
CA ARG A 53 -19.58 -6.95 2.74
C ARG A 53 -19.17 -6.99 4.20
N SER A 54 -17.87 -6.82 4.47
CA SER A 54 -17.30 -6.94 5.82
C SER A 54 -17.10 -5.62 6.54
N MET A 55 -17.12 -4.49 5.83
CA MET A 55 -16.91 -3.18 6.45
C MET A 55 -18.11 -2.76 7.29
N ASP A 56 -17.85 -2.03 8.37
CA ASP A 56 -18.85 -1.37 9.18
C ASP A 56 -18.85 0.13 8.84
N PRO A 57 -19.86 0.65 8.11
CA PRO A 57 -19.91 2.06 7.74
C PRO A 57 -19.96 3.00 8.96
N ASP A 58 -20.49 2.53 10.10
CA ASP A 58 -20.62 3.34 11.29
C ASP A 58 -19.29 3.53 12.06
N ARG A 59 -18.27 2.73 11.74
CA ARG A 59 -16.90 2.87 12.27
C ARG A 59 -16.01 3.83 11.48
N ILE A 60 -16.49 4.35 10.36
CA ILE A 60 -15.75 5.37 9.60
C ILE A 60 -15.88 6.69 10.37
N ALA A 61 -14.78 7.45 10.46
CA ALA A 61 -14.69 8.66 11.25
C ALA A 61 -15.74 9.75 10.91
N SER A 62 -16.33 9.68 9.71
CA SER A 62 -17.46 10.51 9.27
C SER A 62 -18.27 9.70 8.27
N GLN A 63 -19.60 9.84 8.34
CA GLN A 63 -20.52 9.23 7.35
C GLN A 63 -20.61 10.04 6.05
N GLU A 64 -19.85 11.11 5.92
CA GLU A 64 -19.74 11.86 4.68
C GLU A 64 -19.13 11.01 3.56
N ASP A 65 -19.65 11.17 2.36
CA ASP A 65 -19.19 10.40 1.18
C ASP A 65 -17.66 10.52 0.97
N GLY A 66 -17.07 11.67 1.28
CA GLY A 66 -15.61 11.89 1.18
C GLY A 66 -14.79 10.99 2.10
N ALA A 67 -15.24 10.74 3.34
CA ALA A 67 -14.56 9.86 4.28
C ALA A 67 -14.65 8.40 3.83
N VAL A 68 -15.81 7.99 3.31
CA VAL A 68 -16.04 6.64 2.76
C VAL A 68 -15.17 6.40 1.53
N VAL A 69 -15.12 7.35 0.59
CA VAL A 69 -14.25 7.30 -0.58
C VAL A 69 -12.78 7.18 -0.20
N SER A 70 -12.35 7.97 0.80
CA SER A 70 -10.97 7.91 1.32
C SER A 70 -10.64 6.54 1.92
N TYR A 71 -11.56 5.97 2.70
CA TYR A 71 -11.40 4.62 3.27
C TYR A 71 -11.26 3.56 2.17
N ILE A 72 -12.13 3.58 1.17
CA ILE A 72 -12.11 2.65 0.04
C ILE A 72 -10.79 2.79 -0.73
N ASN A 73 -10.38 4.02 -1.06
CA ASN A 73 -9.13 4.30 -1.77
C ASN A 73 -7.91 3.74 -1.02
N ILE A 74 -7.80 4.00 0.29
CA ILE A 74 -6.71 3.48 1.12
C ILE A 74 -6.73 1.95 1.17
N SER A 75 -7.91 1.33 1.23
CA SER A 75 -8.05 -0.12 1.25
C SER A 75 -7.57 -0.76 -0.05
N ILE A 76 -7.91 -0.19 -1.20
CA ILE A 76 -7.43 -0.64 -2.51
C ILE A 76 -5.91 -0.46 -2.65
N ILE A 77 -5.36 0.67 -2.19
CA ILE A 77 -3.90 0.89 -2.18
C ILE A 77 -3.20 -0.17 -1.32
N ASN A 78 -3.72 -0.46 -0.14
CA ASN A 78 -3.15 -1.47 0.75
C ASN A 78 -3.21 -2.87 0.13
N TYR A 79 -4.31 -3.21 -0.55
CA TYR A 79 -4.44 -4.46 -1.30
C TYR A 79 -3.38 -4.54 -2.42
N TYR A 80 -3.27 -3.50 -3.25
CA TYR A 80 -2.26 -3.40 -4.30
C TYR A 80 -0.85 -3.61 -3.75
N ASN A 81 -0.46 -2.86 -2.72
CA ASN A 81 0.85 -2.99 -2.10
C ASN A 81 1.12 -4.40 -1.55
N LYS A 82 0.10 -5.07 -1.00
CA LYS A 82 0.20 -6.46 -0.54
C LYS A 82 0.43 -7.43 -1.70
N ARG A 83 -0.24 -7.22 -2.85
CA ARG A 83 -0.08 -8.06 -4.05
C ARG A 83 1.32 -7.88 -4.64
N VAL A 84 1.79 -6.64 -4.81
CA VAL A 84 3.14 -6.34 -5.30
C VAL A 84 4.21 -7.04 -4.44
N ARG A 85 4.10 -6.95 -3.11
CA ARG A 85 5.04 -7.65 -2.20
C ARG A 85 5.05 -9.15 -2.41
N LYS A 86 3.86 -9.76 -2.58
CA LYS A 86 3.77 -11.21 -2.85
C LYS A 86 4.39 -11.59 -4.19
N MET A 87 4.20 -10.76 -5.22
CA MET A 87 4.80 -11.00 -6.55
C MET A 87 6.33 -10.94 -6.47
N ILE A 88 6.89 -9.89 -5.85
CA ILE A 88 8.34 -9.75 -5.66
C ILE A 88 8.92 -10.91 -4.83
N GLN A 89 8.21 -11.34 -3.79
CA GLN A 89 8.65 -12.49 -2.98
C GLN A 89 8.65 -13.77 -3.81
N HIS A 90 7.60 -14.01 -4.60
CA HIS A 90 7.50 -15.19 -5.46
C HIS A 90 8.59 -15.19 -6.54
N GLU A 91 8.84 -14.07 -7.20
CA GLU A 91 9.93 -13.94 -8.17
C GLU A 91 11.30 -14.25 -7.54
N ARG A 92 11.55 -13.78 -6.31
CA ARG A 92 12.79 -14.10 -5.57
C ARG A 92 12.88 -15.60 -5.23
N GLU A 93 11.79 -16.22 -4.81
CA GLU A 93 11.75 -17.65 -4.50
C GLU A 93 11.99 -18.51 -5.75
N VAL A 94 11.38 -18.16 -6.88
CA VAL A 94 11.59 -18.84 -8.17
C VAL A 94 13.04 -18.65 -8.64
N ALA A 95 13.55 -17.42 -8.62
CA ALA A 95 14.94 -17.14 -9.01
C ALA A 95 15.97 -17.88 -8.13
N LEU A 96 15.66 -18.08 -6.84
CA LEU A 96 16.52 -18.86 -5.93
C LEU A 96 16.42 -20.36 -6.16
N SER A 97 15.27 -20.88 -6.61
CA SER A 97 15.09 -22.32 -6.88
C SER A 97 15.88 -22.79 -8.11
N ASP A 98 16.08 -21.90 -9.07
CA ASP A 98 16.82 -22.20 -10.31
C ASP A 98 18.34 -22.06 -10.19
N LEU A 99 18.83 -21.58 -9.04
CA LEU A 99 20.26 -21.39 -8.79
C LEU A 99 20.91 -22.65 -8.19
N THR A 100 22.15 -22.92 -8.61
CA THR A 100 23.01 -23.90 -7.94
C THR A 100 23.36 -23.43 -6.51
N GLU A 101 23.79 -24.35 -5.63
CA GLU A 101 24.16 -23.99 -4.24
C GLU A 101 25.28 -22.94 -4.19
N GLU A 102 26.25 -22.97 -5.10
CA GLU A 102 27.29 -21.95 -5.20
C GLU A 102 26.73 -20.60 -5.62
N GLN A 103 25.78 -20.58 -6.56
CA GLN A 103 25.11 -19.35 -7.00
C GLN A 103 24.23 -18.78 -5.90
N LYS A 104 23.54 -19.62 -5.11
CA LYS A 104 22.78 -19.20 -3.93
C LYS A 104 23.68 -18.50 -2.90
N TYR A 105 24.84 -19.09 -2.60
CA TYR A 105 25.83 -18.47 -1.69
C TYR A 105 26.27 -17.09 -2.18
N TYR A 106 26.55 -16.91 -3.48
CA TYR A 106 26.93 -15.61 -4.05
C TYR A 106 25.78 -14.60 -4.03
N VAL A 107 24.54 -15.02 -4.24
CA VAL A 107 23.36 -14.15 -4.17
C VAL A 107 23.10 -13.73 -2.73
N GLU A 108 23.19 -14.64 -1.76
CA GLU A 108 23.05 -14.33 -0.34
C GLU A 108 24.16 -13.40 0.17
N ALA A 109 25.40 -13.63 -0.21
CA ALA A 109 26.52 -12.77 0.13
C ALA A 109 26.39 -11.36 -0.49
N ARG A 110 25.75 -11.24 -1.65
CA ARG A 110 25.49 -9.97 -2.33
C ARG A 110 24.22 -9.28 -1.83
N ALA A 111 23.20 -10.04 -1.43
CA ALA A 111 21.98 -9.53 -0.80
C ALA A 111 22.25 -8.97 0.61
N ALA A 112 23.33 -9.42 1.28
CA ALA A 112 23.83 -8.82 2.52
C ALA A 112 24.40 -7.39 2.33
N LYS A 113 24.63 -6.96 1.07
CA LYS A 113 24.92 -5.57 0.71
C LYS A 113 23.78 -5.08 -0.19
N PRO A 114 22.77 -4.40 0.32
CA PRO A 114 21.70 -3.87 -0.48
C PRO A 114 22.24 -2.80 -1.43
N ASN A 115 22.46 -3.16 -2.69
CA ASN A 115 22.44 -2.19 -3.78
C ASN A 115 20.95 -1.85 -4.02
N GLN A 116 20.42 -1.04 -3.13
CA GLN A 116 19.10 -0.47 -3.29
C GLN A 116 19.18 0.57 -4.41
N ILE A 117 18.44 0.37 -5.47
CA ILE A 117 17.94 1.49 -6.27
C ILE A 117 16.96 2.19 -5.31
N ASP A 118 17.49 3.16 -4.60
CA ASP A 118 16.78 3.92 -3.60
C ASP A 118 16.18 5.14 -4.29
N GLY A 119 14.97 4.99 -4.82
CA GLY A 119 14.26 6.08 -5.49
C GLY A 119 14.09 7.30 -4.57
N LEU A 120 14.01 7.09 -3.26
CA LEU A 120 14.00 8.16 -2.28
C LEU A 120 15.38 8.79 -2.08
N GLY A 121 16.46 8.02 -2.23
CA GLY A 121 17.85 8.50 -2.16
C GLY A 121 18.20 9.42 -3.32
N GLU A 122 17.74 9.12 -4.54
CA GLU A 122 17.95 9.95 -5.72
C GLU A 122 17.34 11.35 -5.59
N LEU A 123 16.28 11.49 -4.78
CA LEU A 123 15.64 12.77 -4.49
C LEU A 123 16.32 13.57 -3.37
N GLY A 124 17.45 13.11 -2.84
CA GLY A 124 18.13 13.77 -1.71
C GLY A 124 17.36 13.67 -0.37
N ILE A 125 16.30 12.87 -0.31
CA ILE A 125 15.43 12.73 0.86
C ILE A 125 16.18 12.05 2.02
N ARG A 126 17.17 11.22 1.72
CA ARG A 126 17.95 10.50 2.73
C ARG A 126 18.73 11.46 3.64
N GLU A 127 19.29 12.53 3.09
CA GLU A 127 20.08 13.53 3.82
C GLU A 127 19.19 14.44 4.69
N LEU A 128 17.91 14.58 4.29
CA LEU A 128 16.92 15.40 4.98
C LEU A 128 16.35 14.73 6.23
N LEU A 129 16.28 13.41 6.23
CA LEU A 129 15.62 12.62 7.27
C LEU A 129 16.62 11.97 8.22
N SER A 130 16.25 11.83 9.50
CA SER A 130 16.97 10.95 10.38
C SER A 130 16.83 9.48 9.93
N GLU A 131 17.78 8.63 10.29
CA GLU A 131 17.79 7.20 9.94
C GLU A 131 16.44 6.50 10.29
N LYS A 132 15.85 6.86 11.44
CA LYS A 132 14.57 6.30 11.88
C LYS A 132 13.39 6.78 11.03
N GLU A 133 13.40 8.06 10.64
CA GLU A 133 12.38 8.66 9.79
C GLU A 133 12.49 8.10 8.37
N TYR A 134 13.71 8.05 7.83
CA TYR A 134 13.99 7.50 6.51
C TYR A 134 13.52 6.05 6.39
N ARG A 135 13.89 5.19 7.35
CA ARG A 135 13.49 3.79 7.38
C ARG A 135 11.98 3.61 7.37
N ILE A 136 11.22 4.43 8.09
CA ILE A 136 9.76 4.36 8.10
C ILE A 136 9.17 4.81 6.77
N ILE A 137 9.68 5.88 6.17
CA ILE A 137 9.24 6.35 4.87
C ILE A 137 9.54 5.30 3.80
N TYR A 138 10.75 4.74 3.80
CA TYR A 138 11.16 3.67 2.91
C TYR A 138 10.24 2.45 3.05
N GLN A 139 10.00 1.97 4.26
CA GLN A 139 9.13 0.83 4.50
C GLN A 139 7.68 1.06 4.05
N ILE A 140 7.17 2.27 4.17
CA ILE A 140 5.79 2.59 3.78
C ILE A 140 5.66 2.76 2.26
N TYR A 141 6.58 3.51 1.63
CA TYR A 141 6.41 3.96 0.26
C TYR A 141 7.14 3.10 -0.77
N GLU A 142 8.27 2.52 -0.42
CA GLU A 142 9.03 1.60 -1.29
C GLU A 142 8.65 0.14 -1.03
N GLU A 143 8.66 -0.28 0.25
CA GLU A 143 8.33 -1.66 0.60
C GLU A 143 6.83 -1.91 0.77
N GLY A 144 5.99 -0.87 0.83
CA GLY A 144 4.54 -0.96 0.90
C GLY A 144 3.97 -1.46 2.24
N TYR A 145 4.74 -1.38 3.34
CA TYR A 145 4.25 -1.75 4.66
C TYR A 145 3.25 -0.73 5.20
N THR A 146 2.24 -1.23 5.90
CA THR A 146 1.35 -0.37 6.68
C THR A 146 2.02 0.01 8.01
N ALA A 147 1.60 1.15 8.60
CA ALA A 147 2.08 1.56 9.92
C ALA A 147 1.81 0.52 11.02
N ALA A 148 0.76 -0.31 10.87
CA ALA A 148 0.45 -1.38 11.82
C ALA A 148 1.42 -2.56 11.69
N GLU A 149 1.81 -2.93 10.47
CA GLU A 149 2.80 -3.98 10.20
C GLU A 149 4.18 -3.56 10.71
N ILE A 150 4.59 -2.31 10.42
CA ILE A 150 5.86 -1.76 10.93
C ILE A 150 5.87 -1.75 12.46
N ALA A 151 4.78 -1.34 13.10
CA ALA A 151 4.65 -1.35 14.55
C ALA A 151 4.86 -2.76 15.13
N ARG A 152 4.26 -3.77 14.51
CA ARG A 152 4.40 -5.18 14.91
C ARG A 152 5.83 -5.67 14.73
N ILE A 153 6.45 -5.42 13.56
CA ILE A 153 7.82 -5.86 13.24
C ILE A 153 8.84 -5.17 14.15
N SER A 154 8.67 -3.85 14.37
CA SER A 154 9.60 -3.05 15.17
C SER A 154 9.33 -3.07 16.67
N LYS A 155 8.31 -3.83 17.12
CA LYS A 155 7.84 -3.89 18.52
C LYS A 155 7.54 -2.50 19.11
N LYS A 156 6.97 -1.62 18.30
CA LYS A 156 6.57 -0.24 18.69
C LYS A 156 5.05 -0.08 18.63
N SER A 157 4.54 1.00 19.24
CA SER A 157 3.13 1.34 19.08
C SER A 157 2.87 1.91 17.67
N ARG A 158 1.68 1.63 17.11
CA ARG A 158 1.22 2.22 15.85
C ARG A 158 1.26 3.75 15.88
N GLN A 159 0.95 4.33 17.05
CA GLN A 159 0.99 5.77 17.26
C GLN A 159 2.40 6.33 17.09
N SER A 160 3.42 5.67 17.66
CA SER A 160 4.83 6.06 17.51
C SER A 160 5.29 6.01 16.05
N VAL A 161 4.88 4.98 15.30
CA VAL A 161 5.19 4.85 13.86
C VAL A 161 4.53 5.99 13.08
N ASN A 162 3.24 6.29 13.35
CA ASN A 162 2.55 7.38 12.70
C ASN A 162 3.15 8.75 13.02
N GLN A 163 3.59 9.00 14.26
CA GLN A 163 4.27 10.25 14.62
C GLN A 163 5.58 10.44 13.84
N LEU A 164 6.39 9.39 13.70
CA LEU A 164 7.61 9.44 12.91
C LEU A 164 7.31 9.66 11.41
N LYS A 165 6.29 8.99 10.86
CA LYS A 165 5.82 9.22 9.50
C LYS A 165 5.43 10.69 9.28
N HIS A 166 4.61 11.25 10.16
CA HIS A 166 4.16 12.64 10.04
C HIS A 166 5.31 13.66 10.12
N ARG A 167 6.28 13.44 11.02
CA ARG A 167 7.48 14.28 11.10
C ARG A 167 8.31 14.23 9.82
N ALA A 168 8.53 13.03 9.30
CA ALA A 168 9.26 12.84 8.05
C ALA A 168 8.56 13.52 6.86
N LEU A 169 7.26 13.30 6.70
CA LEU A 169 6.48 13.92 5.62
C LEU A 169 6.46 15.45 5.71
N LYS A 170 6.41 16.01 6.92
CA LYS A 170 6.50 17.46 7.11
C LYS A 170 7.84 18.00 6.62
N LYS A 171 8.96 17.36 6.99
CA LYS A 171 10.30 17.75 6.51
C LYS A 171 10.42 17.71 5.00
N ILE A 172 9.90 16.63 4.38
CA ILE A 172 9.88 16.48 2.91
C ILE A 172 9.05 17.59 2.27
N ALA A 173 7.85 17.86 2.79
CA ALA A 173 6.99 18.92 2.27
C ALA A 173 7.63 20.31 2.37
N ASP A 174 8.30 20.61 3.49
CA ASP A 174 9.00 21.87 3.70
C ASP A 174 10.21 22.02 2.76
N PHE A 175 10.91 20.92 2.50
CA PHE A 175 12.02 20.87 1.54
C PHE A 175 11.53 21.12 0.11
N LEU A 176 10.49 20.42 -0.32
CA LEU A 176 9.93 20.58 -1.68
C LEU A 176 9.41 21.98 -1.92
N LYS A 177 8.75 22.60 -0.93
CA LYS A 177 8.30 24.01 -1.03
C LYS A 177 9.46 24.99 -1.23
N LYS A 178 10.63 24.73 -0.65
CA LYS A 178 11.81 25.59 -0.79
C LYS A 178 12.52 25.44 -2.14
N HIS A 179 12.34 24.31 -2.83
CA HIS A 179 13.04 24.01 -4.08
C HIS A 179 12.11 23.99 -5.30
N SER A 180 10.82 24.29 -5.13
CA SER A 180 9.82 24.42 -6.21
C SER A 180 9.49 25.87 -6.56
N GLY A 181 10.34 26.85 -6.16
CA GLY A 181 10.21 28.26 -6.47
C GLY A 181 11.23 28.73 -7.49
#